data_168ee864887a61cdf4ffb43cd059eb16
#
_entry.id   168ee864887a61cdf4ffb43cd059eb16
#
_cell.length_a   1.000
_cell.length_b   1.000
_cell.length_c   1.000
_cell.angle_alpha   90.00
_cell.angle_beta   90.00
_cell.angle_gamma   90.00
#
_symmetry.space_group_name_H-M   'P 1'
#
loop_
_entity.id
_entity.type
_entity.pdbx_description
1 polymer ?
#
loop_
_entity_poly.entity_id
_entity_poly.type
_entity_poly.pdbx_seq_one_letter_code
_entity_poly.pdbx_strand_id
1 'polypeptide(L)'
;MTEKYDIAIIGSGLGGLSCGVILSKEGFKVCIIEQHSVVGGCLQSFKRNNTIFDTGIHYIGSMGKEQIMRQFIRYYGVDDKIKTMSVDSDAYETICIDSEQYQLPIGAKQFVDKLGQQFPEDKLGLSHLISKVMEVKNSIGIEQLRAGHISDASLQHYISVSAYQTIAEHINNPILQNILGSSSLLFGGEKQTANFYHYAMVMGSNIEGAHHILGGTQTIANAMANVIKQNGGTIITSEAITNIITSRTNEVQYLKTSKGREIKAQYYISSAHPQVTFDLVEPTPIIKKPFLNRIKTLRNTYGMFSVYLTLKRQTIPFKNTFYFIHANQSSWFDEDAMKGRSGESSLMLSFRPSEDGKWAESATLITPISPCDYSSWTNTHINHRGSDYEMWKKSVANIMISRAQKVCSGLSDAITHIYTASPLTFRDYTFTPQGSAYGLVKNYQNPLPTTIPTQTKLRNLLLTGQNVFVPGAIGVTMTAAMTCANIIGEEYLAKKIAEA
;
A
#
# COMPACT_ATOMS: atom_id res chain seq x y z
N MET A 1 30.76 -13.94 -16.11
CA MET A 1 29.83 -14.43 -17.17
C MET A 1 28.62 -13.47 -17.18
N THR A 2 28.29 -12.95 -18.34
CA THR A 2 27.12 -12.07 -18.51
C THR A 2 25.88 -12.96 -18.64
N GLU A 3 25.06 -13.03 -17.62
CA GLU A 3 23.80 -13.77 -17.72
C GLU A 3 22.78 -12.95 -18.51
N LYS A 4 22.16 -13.58 -19.50
CA LYS A 4 21.14 -12.94 -20.34
C LYS A 4 19.77 -13.43 -19.94
N TYR A 5 18.86 -12.48 -19.68
CA TYR A 5 17.47 -12.68 -19.32
C TYR A 5 16.54 -12.09 -20.40
N ASP A 6 15.28 -12.48 -20.38
CA ASP A 6 14.26 -11.79 -21.16
C ASP A 6 13.80 -10.55 -20.42
N ILE A 7 13.61 -10.67 -19.10
CA ILE A 7 13.10 -9.61 -18.22
C ILE A 7 14.04 -9.43 -17.02
N ALA A 8 14.45 -8.20 -16.74
CA ALA A 8 15.10 -7.82 -15.48
C ALA A 8 14.23 -6.86 -14.68
N ILE A 9 13.98 -7.17 -13.42
CA ILE A 9 13.07 -6.40 -12.54
C ILE A 9 13.88 -5.81 -11.38
N ILE A 10 13.77 -4.50 -11.17
CA ILE A 10 14.37 -3.77 -10.05
C ILE A 10 13.39 -3.73 -8.90
N GLY A 11 13.73 -4.40 -7.81
CA GLY A 11 12.95 -4.48 -6.57
C GLY A 11 11.94 -5.63 -6.55
N SER A 12 11.81 -6.25 -5.38
CA SER A 12 10.94 -7.39 -5.11
C SER A 12 9.75 -7.04 -4.21
N GLY A 13 9.28 -5.78 -4.23
CA GLY A 13 8.00 -5.41 -3.65
C GLY A 13 6.84 -6.09 -4.38
N LEU A 14 5.61 -5.92 -3.92
CA LEU A 14 4.43 -6.56 -4.53
C LEU A 14 4.36 -6.33 -6.04
N GLY A 15 4.64 -5.11 -6.54
CA GLY A 15 4.62 -4.82 -7.97
C GLY A 15 5.67 -5.62 -8.77
N GLY A 16 6.92 -5.67 -8.26
CA GLY A 16 7.99 -6.45 -8.91
C GLY A 16 7.73 -7.94 -8.87
N LEU A 17 7.26 -8.48 -7.72
CA LEU A 17 6.88 -9.89 -7.60
C LEU A 17 5.70 -10.24 -8.51
N SER A 18 4.68 -9.38 -8.60
CA SER A 18 3.54 -9.59 -9.51
C SER A 18 3.96 -9.64 -10.96
N CYS A 19 4.79 -8.68 -11.43
CA CYS A 19 5.36 -8.73 -12.77
C CYS A 19 6.18 -10.00 -12.98
N GLY A 20 7.00 -10.38 -11.99
CA GLY A 20 7.82 -11.58 -12.03
C GLY A 20 7.01 -12.87 -12.18
N VAL A 21 5.91 -13.00 -11.41
CA VAL A 21 5.00 -14.16 -11.52
C VAL A 21 4.32 -14.17 -12.88
N ILE A 22 3.71 -13.05 -13.29
CA ILE A 22 3.00 -12.96 -14.59
C ILE A 22 3.93 -13.39 -15.73
N LEU A 23 5.09 -12.77 -15.84
CA LEU A 23 5.99 -12.97 -16.97
C LEU A 23 6.71 -14.33 -16.93
N SER A 24 7.04 -14.85 -15.73
CA SER A 24 7.62 -16.20 -15.64
C SER A 24 6.61 -17.30 -15.98
N LYS A 25 5.32 -17.12 -15.70
CA LYS A 25 4.24 -18.04 -16.12
C LYS A 25 4.05 -18.06 -17.66
N GLU A 26 4.39 -16.98 -18.32
CA GLU A 26 4.37 -16.88 -19.80
C GLU A 26 5.70 -17.35 -20.46
N GLY A 27 6.58 -17.97 -19.67
CA GLY A 27 7.82 -18.60 -20.18
C GLY A 27 9.00 -17.66 -20.33
N PHE A 28 8.90 -16.38 -19.91
CA PHE A 28 10.05 -15.46 -19.94
C PHE A 28 11.07 -15.82 -18.85
N LYS A 29 12.35 -15.77 -19.19
CA LYS A 29 13.46 -15.90 -18.24
C LYS A 29 13.57 -14.62 -17.42
N VAL A 30 12.97 -14.60 -16.24
CA VAL A 30 12.90 -13.42 -15.36
C VAL A 30 14.07 -13.39 -14.38
N CYS A 31 14.66 -12.20 -14.14
CA CYS A 31 15.59 -11.92 -13.05
C CYS A 31 15.07 -10.76 -12.21
N ILE A 32 14.84 -10.98 -10.92
CA ILE A 32 14.52 -9.91 -9.95
C ILE A 32 15.76 -9.59 -9.14
N ILE A 33 16.11 -8.31 -9.03
CA ILE A 33 17.24 -7.82 -8.25
C ILE A 33 16.69 -7.00 -7.07
N GLU A 34 16.98 -7.46 -5.86
CA GLU A 34 16.53 -6.90 -4.60
C GLU A 34 17.70 -6.49 -3.71
N GLN A 35 17.71 -5.23 -3.27
CA GLN A 35 18.77 -4.72 -2.40
C GLN A 35 18.72 -5.28 -0.98
N HIS A 36 17.51 -5.55 -0.48
CA HIS A 36 17.32 -6.13 0.85
C HIS A 36 17.60 -7.65 0.82
N SER A 37 17.90 -8.22 2.00
CA SER A 37 18.13 -9.66 2.13
C SER A 37 16.85 -10.50 2.02
N VAL A 38 15.68 -9.85 2.17
CA VAL A 38 14.36 -10.48 2.17
C VAL A 38 13.49 -9.82 1.10
N VAL A 39 12.79 -10.63 0.31
CA VAL A 39 11.82 -10.15 -0.69
C VAL A 39 10.55 -9.62 -0.02
N GLY A 40 9.77 -8.80 -0.75
CA GLY A 40 8.41 -8.43 -0.35
C GLY A 40 8.16 -6.93 -0.22
N GLY A 41 9.17 -6.09 0.01
CA GLY A 41 8.96 -4.67 0.24
C GLY A 41 7.98 -4.43 1.40
N CYS A 42 6.86 -3.74 1.17
CA CYS A 42 5.81 -3.52 2.19
C CYS A 42 5.01 -4.78 2.57
N LEU A 43 5.20 -5.92 1.90
CA LEU A 43 4.68 -7.23 2.34
C LEU A 43 5.56 -7.87 3.41
N GLN A 44 6.72 -7.30 3.74
CA GLN A 44 7.60 -7.89 4.73
C GLN A 44 6.95 -7.93 6.10
N SER A 45 7.21 -9.03 6.81
CA SER A 45 6.92 -9.19 8.22
C SER A 45 8.23 -9.43 8.97
N PHE A 46 8.30 -9.01 10.21
CA PHE A 46 9.44 -9.32 11.07
C PHE A 46 9.01 -10.04 12.34
N LYS A 47 9.93 -10.78 12.95
CA LYS A 47 9.67 -11.53 14.18
C LYS A 47 10.46 -10.95 15.34
N ARG A 48 9.80 -10.74 16.48
CA ARG A 48 10.40 -10.36 17.77
C ARG A 48 9.72 -11.13 18.89
N ASN A 49 10.50 -11.72 19.79
CA ASN A 49 9.99 -12.50 20.93
C ASN A 49 8.89 -13.51 20.53
N ASN A 50 9.14 -14.26 19.45
CA ASN A 50 8.21 -15.23 18.85
C ASN A 50 6.91 -14.64 18.25
N THR A 51 6.70 -13.33 18.30
CA THR A 51 5.55 -12.64 17.73
C THR A 51 5.90 -12.08 16.34
N ILE A 52 4.99 -12.26 15.37
CA ILE A 52 5.13 -11.77 13.99
C ILE A 52 4.40 -10.44 13.88
N PHE A 53 5.05 -9.47 13.24
CA PHE A 53 4.48 -8.17 12.93
C PHE A 53 4.59 -7.87 11.43
N ASP A 54 3.51 -7.38 10.84
CA ASP A 54 3.48 -6.89 9.47
C ASP A 54 3.93 -5.44 9.41
N THR A 55 4.71 -5.08 8.38
CA THR A 55 5.32 -3.74 8.30
C THR A 55 4.45 -2.72 7.58
N GLY A 56 3.72 -3.12 6.52
CA GLY A 56 3.01 -2.18 5.67
C GLY A 56 1.58 -2.56 5.30
N ILE A 57 1.22 -3.84 5.30
CA ILE A 57 -0.13 -4.31 4.98
C ILE A 57 -0.68 -5.09 6.15
N HIS A 58 -1.80 -4.63 6.73
CA HIS A 58 -2.40 -5.22 7.92
C HIS A 58 -3.65 -6.03 7.60
N TYR A 59 -4.33 -5.69 6.50
CA TYR A 59 -5.45 -6.43 5.90
C TYR A 59 -5.53 -6.12 4.41
N ILE A 60 -6.22 -6.97 3.68
CA ILE A 60 -6.38 -6.84 2.22
C ILE A 60 -7.85 -6.90 1.88
N GLY A 61 -8.36 -5.87 1.18
CA GLY A 61 -9.70 -5.82 0.66
C GLY A 61 -9.89 -6.73 -0.59
N SER A 62 -11.13 -6.95 -0.96
CA SER A 62 -11.53 -7.74 -2.15
C SER A 62 -10.89 -9.15 -2.22
N MET A 63 -10.80 -9.83 -1.08
CA MET A 63 -10.23 -11.18 -0.93
C MET A 63 -11.28 -12.30 -0.82
N GLY A 64 -12.57 -11.98 -0.98
CA GLY A 64 -13.64 -12.98 -1.06
C GLY A 64 -13.51 -13.86 -2.31
N LYS A 65 -14.27 -14.98 -2.35
CA LYS A 65 -14.14 -16.02 -3.37
C LYS A 65 -14.23 -15.50 -4.82
N GLU A 66 -15.15 -14.58 -5.09
CA GLU A 66 -15.42 -14.03 -6.44
C GLU A 66 -14.90 -12.58 -6.56
N GLN A 67 -13.93 -12.18 -5.73
CA GLN A 67 -13.43 -10.82 -5.70
C GLN A 67 -12.07 -10.72 -6.39
N ILE A 68 -11.78 -9.51 -6.90
CA ILE A 68 -10.68 -9.27 -7.83
C ILE A 68 -9.30 -9.61 -7.25
N MET A 69 -9.02 -9.28 -5.97
CA MET A 69 -7.73 -9.59 -5.40
C MET A 69 -7.52 -11.10 -5.23
N ARG A 70 -8.59 -11.85 -4.84
CA ARG A 70 -8.54 -13.30 -4.78
C ARG A 70 -8.34 -13.93 -6.15
N GLN A 71 -8.91 -13.35 -7.20
CA GLN A 71 -8.70 -13.77 -8.57
C GLN A 71 -7.23 -13.67 -8.99
N PHE A 72 -6.55 -12.57 -8.66
CA PHE A 72 -5.11 -12.45 -8.89
C PHE A 72 -4.29 -13.47 -8.09
N ILE A 73 -4.64 -13.70 -6.83
CA ILE A 73 -3.96 -14.70 -5.98
C ILE A 73 -4.07 -16.10 -6.58
N ARG A 74 -5.23 -16.47 -7.13
CA ARG A 74 -5.42 -17.72 -7.88
C ARG A 74 -4.60 -17.75 -9.16
N TYR A 75 -4.67 -16.70 -9.96
CA TYR A 75 -3.86 -16.58 -11.18
C TYR A 75 -2.36 -16.71 -10.87
N TYR A 76 -1.88 -16.17 -9.78
CA TYR A 76 -0.49 -16.34 -9.35
C TYR A 76 -0.17 -17.78 -8.94
N GLY A 77 -1.16 -18.62 -8.67
CA GLY A 77 -0.97 -19.99 -8.22
C GLY A 77 -0.49 -20.10 -6.78
N VAL A 78 -0.91 -19.16 -5.93
CA VAL A 78 -0.49 -19.09 -4.51
C VAL A 78 -1.67 -19.15 -3.53
N ASP A 79 -2.88 -19.39 -4.01
CA ASP A 79 -4.10 -19.38 -3.19
C ASP A 79 -4.08 -20.40 -2.07
N ASP A 80 -3.58 -21.61 -2.34
CA ASP A 80 -3.42 -22.70 -1.38
C ASP A 80 -2.25 -22.51 -0.41
N LYS A 81 -1.37 -21.55 -0.65
CA LYS A 81 -0.20 -21.23 0.18
C LYS A 81 -0.47 -20.11 1.17
N ILE A 82 -1.60 -19.41 1.04
CA ILE A 82 -1.94 -18.24 1.84
C ILE A 82 -3.16 -18.55 2.70
N LYS A 83 -2.98 -18.54 4.02
CA LYS A 83 -4.09 -18.68 4.95
C LYS A 83 -4.67 -17.30 5.24
N THR A 84 -5.97 -17.15 5.04
CA THR A 84 -6.70 -15.90 5.29
C THR A 84 -7.79 -16.10 6.32
N MET A 85 -8.13 -15.04 7.04
CA MET A 85 -9.28 -14.98 7.93
C MET A 85 -10.08 -13.73 7.57
N SER A 86 -11.37 -13.91 7.22
CA SER A 86 -12.27 -12.78 7.00
C SER A 86 -12.39 -11.97 8.28
N VAL A 87 -12.43 -10.64 8.14
CA VAL A 87 -12.77 -9.76 9.26
C VAL A 87 -14.25 -9.90 9.63
N ASP A 88 -14.65 -9.33 10.77
CA ASP A 88 -16.05 -9.33 11.21
C ASP A 88 -16.93 -8.65 10.16
N SER A 89 -17.96 -9.37 9.68
CA SER A 89 -18.88 -8.86 8.65
C SER A 89 -19.72 -7.67 9.13
N ASP A 90 -19.98 -7.58 10.42
CA ASP A 90 -20.79 -6.50 11.01
C ASP A 90 -19.95 -5.29 11.41
N ALA A 91 -18.62 -5.46 11.48
CA ALA A 91 -17.68 -4.43 11.92
C ALA A 91 -16.25 -4.66 11.36
N TYR A 92 -16.08 -4.60 10.02
CA TYR A 92 -14.74 -4.74 9.45
C TYR A 92 -13.79 -3.61 9.92
N GLU A 93 -14.36 -2.42 10.12
CA GLU A 93 -13.73 -1.28 10.77
C GLU A 93 -14.64 -0.72 11.87
N THR A 94 -14.04 -0.24 12.95
CA THR A 94 -14.70 0.51 14.02
C THR A 94 -14.07 1.89 14.10
N ILE A 95 -14.83 2.91 13.74
CA ILE A 95 -14.39 4.31 13.77
C ILE A 95 -14.70 4.89 15.13
N CYS A 96 -13.68 5.38 15.83
CA CYS A 96 -13.79 5.97 17.15
C CYS A 96 -13.60 7.49 17.03
N ILE A 97 -14.66 8.25 17.32
CA ILE A 97 -14.67 9.72 17.35
C ILE A 97 -15.13 10.13 18.74
N ASP A 98 -14.29 10.84 19.46
CA ASP A 98 -14.51 11.16 20.89
C ASP A 98 -14.76 9.90 21.73
N SER A 99 -15.91 9.76 22.36
CA SER A 99 -16.33 8.59 23.14
C SER A 99 -17.17 7.57 22.35
N GLU A 100 -17.59 7.93 21.14
CA GLU A 100 -18.51 7.13 20.33
C GLU A 100 -17.76 6.19 19.38
N GLN A 101 -18.38 5.04 19.09
CA GLN A 101 -17.87 4.03 18.19
C GLN A 101 -18.88 3.72 17.07
N TYR A 102 -18.44 3.82 15.82
CA TYR A 102 -19.24 3.58 14.63
C TYR A 102 -18.68 2.36 13.90
N GLN A 103 -19.45 1.28 13.86
CA GLN A 103 -19.07 0.04 13.22
C GLN A 103 -19.46 0.03 11.74
N LEU A 104 -18.51 -0.24 10.87
CA LEU A 104 -18.70 -0.32 9.43
C LEU A 104 -18.85 -1.78 8.99
N PRO A 105 -20.01 -2.20 8.46
CA PRO A 105 -20.24 -3.57 8.03
C PRO A 105 -19.74 -3.82 6.62
N ILE A 106 -19.45 -5.08 6.29
CA ILE A 106 -19.20 -5.55 4.93
C ILE A 106 -20.51 -5.55 4.13
N GLY A 107 -20.42 -5.16 2.85
CA GLY A 107 -21.52 -5.10 1.90
C GLY A 107 -22.13 -3.70 1.77
N ALA A 108 -22.22 -3.21 0.52
CA ALA A 108 -22.69 -1.86 0.25
C ALA A 108 -24.08 -1.56 0.82
N LYS A 109 -25.02 -2.52 0.70
CA LYS A 109 -26.37 -2.40 1.24
C LYS A 109 -26.35 -2.34 2.77
N GLN A 110 -25.65 -3.27 3.42
CA GLN A 110 -25.49 -3.32 4.88
C GLN A 110 -24.84 -2.05 5.43
N PHE A 111 -23.84 -1.53 4.72
CA PHE A 111 -23.14 -0.29 5.04
C PHE A 111 -24.12 0.91 5.06
N VAL A 112 -24.91 1.08 3.99
CA VAL A 112 -25.93 2.12 3.88
C VAL A 112 -27.03 1.95 4.93
N ASP A 113 -27.52 0.75 5.14
CA ASP A 113 -28.59 0.48 6.08
C ASP A 113 -28.17 0.76 7.53
N LYS A 114 -26.98 0.30 7.94
CA LYS A 114 -26.48 0.46 9.31
C LYS A 114 -26.16 1.92 9.65
N LEU A 115 -25.42 2.61 8.78
CA LEU A 115 -25.13 4.04 9.00
C LEU A 115 -26.37 4.92 8.79
N GLY A 116 -27.24 4.59 7.83
CA GLY A 116 -28.49 5.30 7.60
C GLY A 116 -29.50 5.20 8.76
N GLN A 117 -29.41 4.18 9.63
CA GLN A 117 -30.17 4.12 10.88
C GLN A 117 -29.65 5.14 11.91
N GLN A 118 -28.34 5.37 11.94
CA GLN A 118 -27.70 6.32 12.85
C GLN A 118 -27.79 7.77 12.34
N PHE A 119 -27.81 7.94 11.01
CA PHE A 119 -27.86 9.23 10.31
C PHE A 119 -29.02 9.25 9.29
N PRO A 120 -30.28 9.24 9.75
CA PRO A 120 -31.45 9.05 8.86
C PRO A 120 -31.63 10.17 7.85
N GLU A 121 -31.22 11.40 8.16
CA GLU A 121 -31.32 12.56 7.26
C GLU A 121 -30.35 12.46 6.08
N ASP A 122 -29.21 11.80 6.26
CA ASP A 122 -28.18 11.61 5.22
C ASP A 122 -28.31 10.25 4.49
N LYS A 123 -29.28 9.41 4.84
CA LYS A 123 -29.38 8.04 4.28
C LYS A 123 -29.43 8.02 2.75
N LEU A 124 -30.18 8.93 2.13
CA LEU A 124 -30.28 9.02 0.66
C LEU A 124 -28.95 9.45 0.04
N GLY A 125 -28.31 10.48 0.58
CA GLY A 125 -27.00 10.95 0.14
C GLY A 125 -25.93 9.86 0.30
N LEU A 126 -25.94 9.14 1.42
CA LEU A 126 -25.08 8.00 1.68
C LEU A 126 -25.27 6.89 0.63
N SER A 127 -26.52 6.57 0.29
CA SER A 127 -26.82 5.57 -0.75
C SER A 127 -26.25 5.97 -2.11
N HIS A 128 -26.40 7.23 -2.51
CA HIS A 128 -25.84 7.75 -3.75
C HIS A 128 -24.31 7.74 -3.75
N LEU A 129 -23.69 8.16 -2.66
CA LEU A 129 -22.23 8.16 -2.51
C LEU A 129 -21.66 6.74 -2.62
N ILE A 130 -22.23 5.78 -1.87
CA ILE A 130 -21.77 4.38 -1.88
C ILE A 130 -21.99 3.73 -3.25
N SER A 131 -23.09 4.03 -3.93
CA SER A 131 -23.30 3.56 -5.32
C SER A 131 -22.18 4.05 -6.24
N LYS A 132 -21.81 5.34 -6.15
CA LYS A 132 -20.72 5.94 -6.93
C LYS A 132 -19.35 5.33 -6.56
N VAL A 133 -19.12 5.06 -5.27
CA VAL A 133 -17.90 4.35 -4.79
C VAL A 133 -17.81 2.96 -5.43
N MET A 134 -18.89 2.19 -5.41
CA MET A 134 -18.92 0.84 -5.97
C MET A 134 -18.81 0.83 -7.50
N GLU A 135 -19.36 1.82 -8.19
CA GLU A 135 -19.18 2.03 -9.64
C GLU A 135 -17.70 2.18 -9.98
N VAL A 136 -17.00 3.11 -9.32
CA VAL A 136 -15.57 3.32 -9.54
C VAL A 136 -14.75 2.09 -9.16
N LYS A 137 -15.03 1.46 -8.02
CA LYS A 137 -14.33 0.24 -7.60
C LYS A 137 -14.51 -0.88 -8.63
N ASN A 138 -15.70 -1.04 -9.20
CA ASN A 138 -15.99 -2.09 -10.19
C ASN A 138 -15.40 -1.78 -11.58
N SER A 139 -14.83 -0.58 -11.79
CA SER A 139 -14.03 -0.30 -12.98
C SER A 139 -12.76 -1.16 -13.07
N ILE A 140 -12.40 -1.79 -11.96
CA ILE A 140 -11.40 -2.84 -11.87
C ILE A 140 -12.09 -4.08 -11.26
N GLY A 141 -12.52 -4.98 -12.10
CA GLY A 141 -13.30 -6.14 -11.65
C GLY A 141 -13.14 -7.35 -12.57
N ILE A 142 -13.73 -8.47 -12.16
CA ILE A 142 -13.70 -9.72 -12.94
C ILE A 142 -14.41 -9.54 -14.28
N GLU A 143 -15.46 -8.72 -14.35
CA GLU A 143 -16.20 -8.46 -15.58
C GLU A 143 -15.32 -7.74 -16.62
N GLN A 144 -14.51 -6.76 -16.20
CA GLN A 144 -13.52 -6.09 -17.07
C GLN A 144 -12.47 -7.09 -17.58
N LEU A 145 -11.98 -7.96 -16.71
CA LEU A 145 -11.04 -9.02 -17.11
C LEU A 145 -11.67 -9.97 -18.14
N ARG A 146 -12.93 -10.39 -17.95
CA ARG A 146 -13.67 -11.24 -18.90
C ARG A 146 -13.88 -10.54 -20.24
N ALA A 147 -14.12 -9.22 -20.22
CA ALA A 147 -14.22 -8.39 -21.41
C ALA A 147 -12.87 -8.16 -22.12
N GLY A 148 -11.75 -8.60 -21.54
CA GLY A 148 -10.42 -8.43 -22.10
C GLY A 148 -9.73 -7.14 -21.67
N HIS A 149 -10.22 -6.45 -20.64
CA HIS A 149 -9.68 -5.19 -20.13
C HIS A 149 -9.20 -5.35 -18.69
N ILE A 150 -8.06 -4.72 -18.37
CA ILE A 150 -7.51 -4.69 -17.02
C ILE A 150 -8.19 -3.59 -16.19
N SER A 151 -8.60 -2.49 -16.82
CA SER A 151 -9.33 -1.40 -16.18
C SER A 151 -10.28 -0.72 -17.14
N ASP A 152 -11.33 -0.10 -16.61
CA ASP A 152 -12.21 0.79 -17.39
C ASP A 152 -11.66 2.22 -17.35
N ALA A 153 -11.04 2.64 -18.46
CA ALA A 153 -10.46 3.96 -18.60
C ALA A 153 -11.51 5.10 -18.57
N SER A 154 -12.78 4.80 -18.84
CA SER A 154 -13.85 5.80 -18.83
C SER A 154 -14.08 6.44 -17.46
N LEU A 155 -13.79 5.71 -16.38
CA LEU A 155 -13.96 6.19 -15.01
C LEU A 155 -12.72 6.91 -14.44
N GLN A 156 -11.64 7.00 -15.21
CA GLN A 156 -10.43 7.71 -14.78
C GLN A 156 -10.63 9.22 -14.62
N HIS A 157 -11.74 9.81 -15.17
CA HIS A 157 -12.06 11.21 -14.94
C HIS A 157 -12.18 11.56 -13.44
N TYR A 158 -12.53 10.59 -12.57
CA TYR A 158 -12.60 10.76 -11.13
C TYR A 158 -11.24 11.06 -10.46
N ILE A 159 -10.11 10.94 -11.17
CA ILE A 159 -8.81 11.42 -10.67
C ILE A 159 -8.75 12.94 -10.53
N SER A 160 -9.61 13.68 -11.25
CA SER A 160 -9.73 15.14 -11.19
C SER A 160 -10.85 15.62 -10.27
N VAL A 161 -11.50 14.71 -9.53
CA VAL A 161 -12.59 15.00 -8.59
C VAL A 161 -12.09 14.89 -7.16
N SER A 162 -12.43 15.83 -6.29
CA SER A 162 -12.06 15.83 -4.87
C SER A 162 -12.85 14.78 -4.09
N ALA A 163 -12.17 13.90 -3.36
CA ALA A 163 -12.82 12.98 -2.45
C ALA A 163 -13.56 13.70 -1.31
N TYR A 164 -12.90 14.69 -0.70
CA TYR A 164 -13.48 15.46 0.39
C TYR A 164 -14.73 16.22 -0.01
N GLN A 165 -14.69 16.93 -1.16
CA GLN A 165 -15.85 17.67 -1.66
C GLN A 165 -16.99 16.74 -2.06
N THR A 166 -16.69 15.63 -2.72
CA THR A 166 -17.73 14.64 -3.09
C THR A 166 -18.44 14.09 -1.85
N ILE A 167 -17.74 13.81 -0.76
CA ILE A 167 -18.37 13.40 0.50
C ILE A 167 -19.28 14.53 1.02
N ALA A 168 -18.78 15.78 1.07
CA ALA A 168 -19.51 16.92 1.60
C ALA A 168 -20.75 17.30 0.73
N GLU A 169 -20.72 17.04 -0.58
CA GLU A 169 -21.85 17.25 -1.48
C GLU A 169 -23.01 16.27 -1.25
N HIS A 170 -22.72 15.06 -0.73
CA HIS A 170 -23.73 14.03 -0.50
C HIS A 170 -24.16 13.93 0.96
N ILE A 171 -23.33 14.35 1.90
CA ILE A 171 -23.50 14.16 3.33
C ILE A 171 -23.44 15.51 4.04
N ASN A 172 -24.47 15.83 4.81
CA ASN A 172 -24.54 17.08 5.58
C ASN A 172 -23.95 16.93 7.00
N ASN A 173 -24.11 15.76 7.61
CA ASN A 173 -23.67 15.52 8.98
C ASN A 173 -22.14 15.43 9.07
N PRO A 174 -21.46 16.30 9.84
CA PRO A 174 -20.00 16.35 9.91
C PRO A 174 -19.38 15.10 10.56
N ILE A 175 -20.10 14.42 11.46
CA ILE A 175 -19.62 13.15 12.04
C ILE A 175 -19.59 12.07 10.96
N LEU A 176 -20.66 11.95 10.17
CA LEU A 176 -20.70 10.98 9.07
C LEU A 176 -19.67 11.31 8.00
N GLN A 177 -19.42 12.59 7.68
CA GLN A 177 -18.31 12.98 6.79
C GLN A 177 -16.95 12.49 7.31
N ASN A 178 -16.70 12.59 8.62
CA ASN A 178 -15.47 12.11 9.24
C ASN A 178 -15.37 10.58 9.27
N ILE A 179 -16.48 9.88 9.53
CA ILE A 179 -16.54 8.42 9.44
C ILE A 179 -16.11 7.98 8.03
N LEU A 180 -16.69 8.54 6.98
CA LEU A 180 -16.40 8.25 5.59
C LEU A 180 -14.97 8.66 5.20
N GLY A 181 -14.46 9.76 5.74
CA GLY A 181 -13.10 10.24 5.52
C GLY A 181 -12.01 9.37 6.16
N SER A 182 -12.34 8.45 7.08
CA SER A 182 -11.36 7.61 7.79
C SER A 182 -10.53 6.74 6.86
N SER A 183 -11.09 6.30 5.73
CA SER A 183 -10.38 5.54 4.70
C SER A 183 -9.21 6.30 4.07
N SER A 184 -9.13 7.63 4.24
CA SER A 184 -8.02 8.45 3.73
C SER A 184 -6.65 7.99 4.24
N LEU A 185 -6.59 7.48 5.47
CA LEU A 185 -5.37 6.92 6.06
C LEU A 185 -4.77 5.77 5.25
N LEU A 186 -5.60 5.03 4.51
CA LEU A 186 -5.21 3.82 3.80
C LEU A 186 -4.63 4.05 2.40
N PHE A 187 -4.62 5.29 1.91
CA PHE A 187 -4.04 5.63 0.60
C PHE A 187 -3.21 6.92 0.59
N GLY A 188 -2.91 7.46 1.76
CA GLY A 188 -2.17 8.73 1.88
C GLY A 188 -3.02 9.94 1.50
N GLY A 189 -4.34 9.88 1.73
CA GLY A 189 -5.27 10.93 1.39
C GLY A 189 -5.17 12.13 2.32
N GLU A 190 -5.00 13.32 1.75
CA GLU A 190 -5.06 14.60 2.43
C GLU A 190 -6.28 15.39 1.93
N LYS A 191 -6.86 16.21 2.81
CA LYS A 191 -8.08 16.98 2.51
C LYS A 191 -8.01 17.76 1.20
N GLN A 192 -6.86 18.41 0.93
CA GLN A 192 -6.66 19.32 -0.19
C GLN A 192 -6.27 18.62 -1.50
N THR A 193 -5.84 17.35 -1.44
CA THR A 193 -5.25 16.70 -2.62
C THR A 193 -5.90 15.38 -3.00
N ALA A 194 -6.56 14.69 -2.06
CA ALA A 194 -7.14 13.37 -2.28
C ALA A 194 -8.19 13.37 -3.39
N ASN A 195 -7.99 12.54 -4.40
CA ASN A 195 -8.96 12.36 -5.48
C ASN A 195 -9.97 11.26 -5.16
N PHE A 196 -11.15 11.36 -5.77
CA PHE A 196 -12.26 10.44 -5.54
C PHE A 196 -11.96 9.04 -6.08
N TYR A 197 -11.20 8.91 -7.15
CA TYR A 197 -10.85 7.61 -7.73
C TYR A 197 -10.11 6.72 -6.72
N HIS A 198 -9.03 7.24 -6.10
CA HIS A 198 -8.27 6.48 -5.10
C HIS A 198 -9.08 6.17 -3.84
N TYR A 199 -9.85 7.16 -3.38
CA TYR A 199 -10.79 6.99 -2.27
C TYR A 199 -11.76 5.85 -2.52
N ALA A 200 -12.44 5.87 -3.67
CA ALA A 200 -13.43 4.88 -4.05
C ALA A 200 -12.84 3.47 -4.21
N MET A 201 -11.64 3.38 -4.80
CA MET A 201 -10.93 2.11 -4.95
C MET A 201 -10.63 1.46 -3.60
N VAL A 202 -10.12 2.22 -2.64
CA VAL A 202 -9.74 1.71 -1.32
C VAL A 202 -10.99 1.41 -0.48
N MET A 203 -11.90 2.37 -0.35
CA MET A 203 -13.12 2.21 0.43
C MET A 203 -14.00 1.08 -0.12
N GLY A 204 -14.24 1.07 -1.44
CA GLY A 204 -15.06 0.04 -2.08
C GLY A 204 -14.49 -1.37 -1.93
N SER A 205 -13.14 -1.51 -1.97
CA SER A 205 -12.48 -2.79 -1.74
C SER A 205 -12.69 -3.33 -0.32
N ASN A 206 -12.71 -2.45 0.68
CA ASN A 206 -12.92 -2.84 2.07
C ASN A 206 -14.40 -3.13 2.36
N ILE A 207 -15.32 -2.32 1.81
CA ILE A 207 -16.77 -2.58 1.88
C ILE A 207 -17.12 -3.93 1.24
N GLU A 208 -16.43 -4.32 0.16
CA GLU A 208 -16.67 -5.61 -0.50
C GLU A 208 -16.23 -6.78 0.38
N GLY A 209 -15.20 -6.61 1.20
CA GLY A 209 -14.71 -7.61 2.14
C GLY A 209 -13.21 -7.52 2.37
N ALA A 210 -12.80 -7.57 3.62
CA ALA A 210 -11.41 -7.49 4.04
C ALA A 210 -10.96 -8.75 4.77
N HIS A 211 -9.68 -9.10 4.68
CA HIS A 211 -9.11 -10.32 5.25
C HIS A 211 -7.76 -10.05 5.90
N HIS A 212 -7.55 -10.66 7.06
CA HIS A 212 -6.22 -10.84 7.63
C HIS A 212 -5.44 -11.92 6.87
N ILE A 213 -4.13 -11.76 6.82
CA ILE A 213 -3.21 -12.79 6.33
C ILE A 213 -2.58 -13.48 7.54
N LEU A 214 -2.99 -14.73 7.78
CA LEU A 214 -2.47 -15.52 8.89
C LEU A 214 -1.01 -15.93 8.61
N GLY A 215 -0.15 -15.78 9.61
CA GLY A 215 1.30 -16.00 9.44
C GLY A 215 2.07 -14.81 8.89
N GLY A 216 1.38 -13.67 8.62
CA GLY A 216 1.95 -12.43 8.12
C GLY A 216 1.99 -12.33 6.59
N THR A 217 2.01 -11.11 6.09
CA THR A 217 2.00 -10.81 4.65
C THR A 217 3.26 -11.26 3.91
N GLN A 218 4.37 -11.52 4.62
CA GLN A 218 5.58 -12.15 4.07
C GLN A 218 5.29 -13.51 3.41
N THR A 219 4.25 -14.22 3.86
CA THR A 219 3.84 -15.51 3.27
C THR A 219 3.44 -15.37 1.80
N ILE A 220 2.78 -14.26 1.44
CA ILE A 220 2.42 -13.92 0.06
C ILE A 220 3.70 -13.72 -0.77
N ALA A 221 4.62 -12.89 -0.28
CA ALA A 221 5.87 -12.59 -0.99
C ALA A 221 6.72 -13.86 -1.22
N ASN A 222 6.81 -14.71 -0.21
CA ASN A 222 7.55 -15.98 -0.30
C ASN A 222 6.91 -16.96 -1.29
N ALA A 223 5.57 -17.07 -1.27
CA ALA A 223 4.84 -17.93 -2.20
C ALA A 223 5.05 -17.46 -3.66
N MET A 224 4.91 -16.15 -3.93
CA MET A 224 5.16 -15.57 -5.25
C MET A 224 6.62 -15.78 -5.71
N ALA A 225 7.60 -15.56 -4.82
CA ALA A 225 9.00 -15.80 -5.10
C ALA A 225 9.29 -17.27 -5.46
N ASN A 226 8.61 -18.21 -4.80
CA ASN A 226 8.71 -19.62 -5.10
C ASN A 226 8.13 -19.96 -6.49
N VAL A 227 6.98 -19.39 -6.85
CA VAL A 227 6.40 -19.57 -8.21
C VAL A 227 7.37 -19.08 -9.28
N ILE A 228 7.97 -17.90 -9.10
CA ILE A 228 8.96 -17.35 -10.05
C ILE A 228 10.14 -18.33 -10.22
N LYS A 229 10.67 -18.87 -9.12
CA LYS A 229 11.78 -19.84 -9.16
C LYS A 229 11.38 -21.16 -9.82
N GLN A 230 10.19 -21.68 -9.55
CA GLN A 230 9.65 -22.89 -10.16
C GLN A 230 9.50 -22.76 -11.69
N ASN A 231 9.20 -21.54 -12.17
CA ASN A 231 9.14 -21.22 -13.59
C ASN A 231 10.53 -20.86 -14.20
N GLY A 232 11.63 -21.17 -13.50
CA GLY A 232 12.99 -20.91 -13.99
C GLY A 232 13.51 -19.50 -13.81
N GLY A 233 12.78 -18.62 -13.10
CA GLY A 233 13.23 -17.27 -12.78
C GLY A 233 14.29 -17.23 -11.66
N THR A 234 15.08 -16.17 -11.65
CA THR A 234 16.14 -15.92 -10.68
C THR A 234 15.76 -14.73 -9.80
N ILE A 235 16.03 -14.83 -8.48
CA ILE A 235 15.89 -13.71 -7.55
C ILE A 235 17.23 -13.52 -6.84
N ILE A 236 17.83 -12.35 -7.04
CA ILE A 236 19.10 -11.94 -6.43
C ILE A 236 18.76 -10.97 -5.29
N THR A 237 19.07 -11.35 -4.06
CA THR A 237 18.88 -10.51 -2.86
C THR A 237 20.20 -9.96 -2.34
N SER A 238 20.15 -8.98 -1.43
CA SER A 238 21.32 -8.29 -0.86
C SER A 238 22.24 -7.70 -1.94
N GLU A 239 21.61 -7.18 -2.99
CA GLU A 239 22.33 -6.58 -4.11
C GLU A 239 21.50 -5.46 -4.75
N ALA A 240 21.98 -4.22 -4.64
CA ALA A 240 21.31 -3.05 -5.18
C ALA A 240 21.66 -2.81 -6.64
N ILE A 241 20.73 -2.28 -7.43
CA ILE A 241 21.08 -1.66 -8.73
C ILE A 241 21.68 -0.29 -8.44
N THR A 242 22.85 -0.02 -9.05
CA THR A 242 23.56 1.26 -8.91
C THR A 242 23.44 2.15 -10.13
N ASN A 243 23.30 1.55 -11.33
CA ASN A 243 23.18 2.30 -12.57
C ASN A 243 22.29 1.56 -13.57
N ILE A 244 21.55 2.33 -14.34
CA ILE A 244 20.82 1.89 -15.54
C ILE A 244 21.55 2.46 -16.75
N ILE A 245 22.26 1.60 -17.48
CA ILE A 245 23.11 1.99 -18.61
C ILE A 245 22.29 2.00 -19.88
N THR A 246 22.32 3.12 -20.61
CA THR A 246 21.51 3.32 -21.81
C THR A 246 22.35 3.31 -23.09
N SER A 247 21.73 2.95 -24.20
CA SER A 247 22.29 3.07 -25.54
C SER A 247 21.97 4.44 -26.16
N ARG A 248 22.60 4.71 -27.31
CA ARG A 248 22.21 5.86 -28.15
C ARG A 248 20.86 5.66 -28.86
N THR A 249 20.27 4.46 -28.82
CA THR A 249 19.04 4.07 -29.52
C THR A 249 17.80 4.06 -28.64
N ASN A 250 17.80 4.82 -27.55
CA ASN A 250 16.66 4.95 -26.61
C ASN A 250 16.33 3.66 -25.85
N GLU A 251 17.31 2.82 -25.55
CA GLU A 251 17.11 1.56 -24.85
C GLU A 251 18.08 1.41 -23.69
N VAL A 252 17.66 0.71 -22.65
CA VAL A 252 18.56 0.20 -21.62
C VAL A 252 19.37 -0.95 -22.20
N GLN A 253 20.68 -0.90 -22.01
CA GLN A 253 21.61 -1.96 -22.43
C GLN A 253 21.81 -3.00 -21.34
N TYR A 254 21.99 -2.54 -20.09
CA TYR A 254 22.13 -3.40 -18.92
C TYR A 254 21.95 -2.61 -17.63
N LEU A 255 21.71 -3.34 -16.55
CA LEU A 255 21.75 -2.83 -15.17
C LEU A 255 23.09 -3.18 -14.55
N LYS A 256 23.69 -2.22 -13.84
CA LYS A 256 24.90 -2.45 -13.05
C LYS A 256 24.50 -2.61 -11.58
N THR A 257 25.05 -3.60 -10.91
CA THR A 257 24.76 -3.86 -9.50
C THR A 257 25.87 -3.37 -8.59
N SER A 258 25.58 -3.25 -7.28
CA SER A 258 26.54 -2.88 -6.24
C SER A 258 27.71 -3.87 -6.09
N LYS A 259 27.57 -5.10 -6.61
CA LYS A 259 28.62 -6.12 -6.66
C LYS A 259 29.34 -6.19 -8.01
N GLY A 260 29.09 -5.21 -8.89
CA GLY A 260 29.76 -5.09 -10.17
C GLY A 260 29.25 -6.04 -11.27
N ARG A 261 28.10 -6.70 -11.06
CA ARG A 261 27.48 -7.52 -12.11
C ARG A 261 26.80 -6.64 -13.16
N GLU A 262 26.81 -7.12 -14.40
CA GLU A 262 26.02 -6.58 -15.49
C GLU A 262 24.85 -7.52 -15.79
N ILE A 263 23.63 -7.04 -15.62
CA ILE A 263 22.40 -7.79 -15.89
C ILE A 263 21.83 -7.30 -17.23
N LYS A 264 21.87 -8.15 -18.25
CA LYS A 264 21.35 -7.87 -19.59
C LYS A 264 19.99 -8.53 -19.78
N ALA A 265 19.02 -7.77 -20.30
CA ALA A 265 17.69 -8.26 -20.58
C ALA A 265 17.10 -7.59 -21.84
N GLN A 266 16.02 -8.15 -22.36
CA GLN A 266 15.25 -7.55 -23.46
C GLN A 266 14.40 -6.41 -22.94
N TYR A 267 13.71 -6.61 -21.78
CA TYR A 267 12.93 -5.60 -21.08
C TYR A 267 13.40 -5.44 -19.65
N TYR A 268 13.25 -4.22 -19.15
CA TYR A 268 13.56 -3.83 -17.78
C TYR A 268 12.32 -3.26 -17.13
N ILE A 269 12.01 -3.67 -15.90
CA ILE A 269 10.86 -3.17 -15.13
C ILE A 269 11.38 -2.64 -13.81
N SER A 270 11.05 -1.39 -13.47
CA SER A 270 11.36 -0.85 -12.15
C SER A 270 10.12 -0.77 -11.28
N SER A 271 10.17 -1.41 -10.10
CA SER A 271 9.18 -1.25 -9.04
C SER A 271 9.63 -0.27 -7.95
N ALA A 272 10.78 0.36 -8.13
CA ALA A 272 11.28 1.41 -7.26
C ALA A 272 10.51 2.73 -7.49
N HIS A 273 10.63 3.66 -6.53
CA HIS A 273 10.07 4.99 -6.69
C HIS A 273 10.59 5.66 -7.98
N PRO A 274 9.75 6.39 -8.75
CA PRO A 274 10.17 6.99 -10.02
C PRO A 274 11.40 7.89 -9.90
N GLN A 275 11.50 8.70 -8.84
CA GLN A 275 12.68 9.50 -8.58
C GLN A 275 13.94 8.62 -8.45
N VAL A 276 13.87 7.56 -7.63
CA VAL A 276 14.98 6.61 -7.45
C VAL A 276 15.34 5.94 -8.77
N THR A 277 14.33 5.50 -9.53
CA THR A 277 14.55 4.87 -10.84
C THR A 277 15.31 5.80 -11.79
N PHE A 278 14.87 7.05 -11.93
CA PHE A 278 15.49 7.98 -12.88
C PHE A 278 16.83 8.56 -12.38
N ASP A 279 17.08 8.57 -11.06
CA ASP A 279 18.39 8.90 -10.51
C ASP A 279 19.44 7.80 -10.79
N LEU A 280 19.01 6.54 -11.02
CA LEU A 280 19.87 5.44 -11.43
C LEU A 280 20.20 5.47 -12.94
N VAL A 281 19.41 6.17 -13.77
CA VAL A 281 19.65 6.25 -15.23
C VAL A 281 20.86 7.14 -15.49
N GLU A 282 21.86 6.61 -16.17
CA GLU A 282 22.99 7.44 -16.59
C GLU A 282 22.55 8.59 -17.50
N PRO A 283 23.25 9.74 -17.47
CA PRO A 283 22.91 10.89 -18.27
C PRO A 283 22.73 10.53 -19.75
N THR A 284 21.55 10.81 -20.29
CA THR A 284 21.21 10.50 -21.68
C THR A 284 20.39 11.66 -22.28
N PRO A 285 20.56 11.99 -23.58
CA PRO A 285 19.80 13.05 -24.23
C PRO A 285 18.30 12.74 -24.32
N ILE A 286 17.89 11.52 -24.06
CA ILE A 286 16.51 11.03 -24.16
C ILE A 286 15.68 11.43 -22.96
N ILE A 287 16.25 11.32 -21.75
CA ILE A 287 15.63 11.74 -20.49
C ILE A 287 16.03 13.19 -20.26
N LYS A 288 15.16 14.10 -20.70
CA LYS A 288 15.46 15.55 -20.67
C LYS A 288 15.39 16.11 -19.25
N LYS A 289 16.24 17.11 -18.94
CA LYS A 289 16.27 17.80 -17.64
C LYS A 289 14.91 18.28 -17.12
N PRO A 290 14.00 18.88 -17.95
CA PRO A 290 12.67 19.27 -17.47
C PRO A 290 11.83 18.10 -16.94
N PHE A 291 11.94 16.91 -17.54
CA PHE A 291 11.27 15.71 -17.04
C PHE A 291 11.83 15.27 -15.69
N LEU A 292 13.17 15.21 -15.56
CA LEU A 292 13.82 14.84 -14.29
C LEU A 292 13.47 15.85 -13.19
N ASN A 293 13.49 17.15 -13.50
CA ASN A 293 13.10 18.19 -12.53
C ASN A 293 11.65 18.01 -12.09
N ARG A 294 10.72 17.74 -13.04
CA ARG A 294 9.32 17.43 -12.69
C ARG A 294 9.23 16.27 -11.71
N ILE A 295 9.89 15.13 -12.01
CA ILE A 295 9.84 13.95 -11.12
C ILE A 295 10.40 14.27 -9.73
N LYS A 296 11.49 15.05 -9.63
CA LYS A 296 12.13 15.43 -8.36
C LYS A 296 11.28 16.40 -7.53
N THR A 297 10.45 17.21 -8.16
CA THR A 297 9.59 18.20 -7.48
C THR A 297 8.22 17.63 -7.07
N LEU A 298 7.88 16.43 -7.51
CA LEU A 298 6.63 15.79 -7.06
C LEU A 298 6.67 15.51 -5.57
N ARG A 299 5.62 15.96 -4.87
CA ARG A 299 5.48 15.75 -3.43
C ARG A 299 5.14 14.28 -3.14
N ASN A 300 5.75 13.75 -2.09
CA ASN A 300 5.42 12.45 -1.55
C ASN A 300 4.33 12.56 -0.47
N THR A 301 3.59 11.50 -0.25
CA THR A 301 2.65 11.38 0.87
C THR A 301 3.42 11.35 2.20
N TYR A 302 2.70 11.60 3.28
CA TYR A 302 3.27 11.48 4.62
C TYR A 302 3.88 10.07 4.87
N GLY A 303 4.79 9.99 5.82
CA GLY A 303 5.29 8.73 6.34
C GLY A 303 4.45 8.23 7.51
N MET A 304 4.54 6.93 7.82
CA MET A 304 3.86 6.33 8.97
C MET A 304 4.81 6.11 10.13
N PHE A 305 4.32 6.36 11.33
CA PHE A 305 4.95 5.88 12.56
C PHE A 305 4.17 4.67 13.07
N SER A 306 4.88 3.59 13.34
CA SER A 306 4.28 2.33 13.79
C SER A 306 4.80 1.96 15.18
N VAL A 307 3.88 1.49 16.02
CA VAL A 307 4.18 0.89 17.32
C VAL A 307 3.70 -0.55 17.31
N TYR A 308 4.60 -1.47 17.60
CA TYR A 308 4.34 -2.90 17.63
C TYR A 308 4.40 -3.38 19.07
N LEU A 309 3.32 -3.96 19.56
CA LEU A 309 3.12 -4.35 20.95
C LEU A 309 3.00 -5.87 21.03
N THR A 310 3.86 -6.50 21.84
CA THR A 310 3.65 -7.88 22.28
C THR A 310 2.79 -7.86 23.53
N LEU A 311 1.76 -8.70 23.59
CA LEU A 311 0.79 -8.72 24.68
C LEU A 311 0.99 -9.95 25.58
N LYS A 312 0.61 -9.84 26.85
CA LYS A 312 0.49 -10.97 27.75
C LYS A 312 -0.57 -11.93 27.22
N ARG A 313 -0.30 -13.22 27.28
CA ARG A 313 -1.25 -14.25 26.85
C ARG A 313 -2.57 -14.15 27.63
N GLN A 314 -3.68 -14.36 26.94
CA GLN A 314 -5.02 -14.45 27.52
C GLN A 314 -5.45 -13.23 28.35
N THR A 315 -5.01 -12.01 27.97
CA THR A 315 -5.37 -10.78 28.67
C THR A 315 -6.35 -9.92 27.88
N ILE A 316 -6.12 -9.77 26.58
CA ILE A 316 -6.98 -8.97 25.69
C ILE A 316 -7.78 -9.93 24.79
N PRO A 317 -9.12 -9.96 24.89
CA PRO A 317 -9.94 -10.73 23.93
C PRO A 317 -9.71 -10.23 22.51
N PHE A 318 -9.55 -11.18 21.58
CA PHE A 318 -9.41 -10.81 20.17
C PHE A 318 -10.73 -10.27 19.63
N LYS A 319 -10.69 -9.06 19.09
CA LYS A 319 -11.77 -8.47 18.32
C LYS A 319 -11.32 -8.36 16.87
N ASN A 320 -12.08 -8.98 15.99
CA ASN A 320 -11.76 -9.13 14.58
C ASN A 320 -12.18 -7.91 13.75
N THR A 321 -11.76 -6.73 14.20
CA THR A 321 -12.04 -5.41 13.58
C THR A 321 -10.78 -4.54 13.61
N PHE A 322 -10.70 -3.58 12.71
CA PHE A 322 -9.67 -2.54 12.72
C PHE A 322 -10.25 -1.27 13.33
N TYR A 323 -9.58 -0.72 14.34
CA TYR A 323 -10.01 0.52 14.97
C TYR A 323 -9.32 1.71 14.31
N PHE A 324 -10.11 2.73 13.96
CA PHE A 324 -9.61 4.03 13.53
C PHE A 324 -10.01 5.06 14.58
N ILE A 325 -9.03 5.62 15.27
CA ILE A 325 -9.21 6.52 16.41
C ILE A 325 -8.81 7.92 15.94
N HIS A 326 -9.81 8.79 15.81
CA HIS A 326 -9.59 10.16 15.40
C HIS A 326 -9.48 11.08 16.59
N ALA A 327 -8.58 12.05 16.50
CA ALA A 327 -8.50 13.17 17.41
C ALA A 327 -9.12 14.41 16.73
N ASN A 328 -9.91 15.20 17.46
CA ASN A 328 -10.35 16.53 17.04
C ASN A 328 -11.16 16.58 15.73
N GLN A 329 -12.20 15.80 15.58
CA GLN A 329 -13.23 15.96 14.54
C GLN A 329 -12.77 15.91 13.08
N SER A 330 -11.51 15.61 12.77
CA SER A 330 -11.06 15.41 11.37
C SER A 330 -10.37 14.08 11.19
N SER A 331 -10.87 13.29 10.25
CA SER A 331 -10.24 12.03 9.82
C SER A 331 -9.16 12.25 8.75
N TRP A 332 -9.18 13.39 8.08
CA TRP A 332 -8.23 13.73 7.03
C TRP A 332 -6.92 14.26 7.63
N PHE A 333 -5.80 13.76 7.11
CA PHE A 333 -4.51 14.31 7.48
C PHE A 333 -4.35 15.73 6.93
N ASP A 334 -3.90 16.62 7.79
CA ASP A 334 -3.52 18.00 7.48
C ASP A 334 -2.10 18.21 8.01
N GLU A 335 -1.13 18.36 7.10
CA GLU A 335 0.29 18.43 7.45
C GLU A 335 0.58 19.65 8.32
N ASP A 336 0.01 20.81 7.98
CA ASP A 336 0.26 22.07 8.72
C ASP A 336 -0.35 22.02 10.12
N ALA A 337 -1.57 21.46 10.25
CA ALA A 337 -2.23 21.29 11.55
C ALA A 337 -1.54 20.25 12.45
N MET A 338 -0.83 19.28 11.86
CA MET A 338 -0.17 18.19 12.60
C MET A 338 1.31 18.42 12.87
N LYS A 339 1.89 19.49 12.38
CA LYS A 339 3.30 19.85 12.63
C LYS A 339 3.57 20.02 14.13
N GLY A 340 4.59 19.32 14.65
CA GLY A 340 4.94 19.30 16.07
C GLY A 340 3.98 18.48 16.95
N ARG A 341 2.99 17.77 16.34
CA ARG A 341 1.96 17.01 17.05
C ARG A 341 2.01 15.52 16.72
N SER A 342 3.23 15.00 16.64
CA SER A 342 3.46 13.58 16.33
C SER A 342 2.70 12.63 17.27
N GLY A 343 1.92 11.71 16.70
CA GLY A 343 1.10 10.74 17.45
C GLY A 343 -0.32 11.22 17.78
N GLU A 344 -0.66 12.47 17.47
CA GLU A 344 -2.00 13.04 17.73
C GLU A 344 -2.96 12.95 16.54
N SER A 345 -2.49 12.66 15.35
CA SER A 345 -3.30 12.46 14.14
C SER A 345 -4.15 11.18 14.20
N SER A 346 -4.86 10.87 13.13
CA SER A 346 -5.62 9.62 12.99
C SER A 346 -4.75 8.41 13.34
N LEU A 347 -5.27 7.50 14.15
CA LEU A 347 -4.56 6.34 14.66
C LEU A 347 -5.30 5.07 14.26
N MET A 348 -4.67 4.17 13.55
CA MET A 348 -5.16 2.81 13.34
C MET A 348 -4.61 1.89 14.43
N LEU A 349 -5.49 1.06 15.03
CA LEU A 349 -5.15 -0.03 15.94
C LEU A 349 -5.64 -1.34 15.34
N SER A 350 -4.76 -2.31 15.22
CA SER A 350 -5.09 -3.66 14.79
C SER A 350 -4.55 -4.69 15.76
N PHE A 351 -5.27 -5.81 15.89
CA PHE A 351 -4.86 -6.95 16.69
C PHE A 351 -4.54 -8.15 15.81
N ARG A 352 -3.57 -8.95 16.22
CA ARG A 352 -3.32 -10.29 15.66
C ARG A 352 -3.88 -11.34 16.60
N PRO A 353 -4.67 -12.31 16.09
CA PRO A 353 -5.19 -13.38 16.92
C PRO A 353 -4.10 -14.37 17.36
N SER A 354 -4.29 -14.95 18.52
CA SER A 354 -3.62 -16.19 18.96
C SER A 354 -4.08 -17.38 18.09
N GLU A 355 -3.39 -18.51 18.21
CA GLU A 355 -3.70 -19.72 17.42
C GLU A 355 -5.15 -20.21 17.59
N ASP A 356 -5.71 -20.05 18.79
CA ASP A 356 -7.11 -20.42 19.10
C ASP A 356 -8.14 -19.38 18.69
N GLY A 357 -7.70 -18.22 18.17
CA GLY A 357 -8.55 -17.12 17.72
C GLY A 357 -9.30 -16.35 18.82
N LYS A 358 -9.08 -16.67 20.10
CA LYS A 358 -9.84 -16.09 21.22
C LYS A 358 -9.19 -14.83 21.79
N TRP A 359 -7.88 -14.74 21.73
CA TRP A 359 -7.09 -13.71 22.38
C TRP A 359 -6.25 -12.94 21.38
N ALA A 360 -5.93 -11.70 21.69
CA ALA A 360 -4.94 -10.94 20.95
C ALA A 360 -3.51 -11.35 21.40
N GLU A 361 -2.67 -11.74 20.46
CA GLU A 361 -1.24 -12.05 20.68
C GLU A 361 -0.39 -10.78 20.63
N SER A 362 -0.77 -9.87 19.75
CA SER A 362 -0.07 -8.60 19.54
C SER A 362 -1.04 -7.52 19.06
N ALA A 363 -0.59 -6.27 19.19
CA ALA A 363 -1.27 -5.12 18.60
C ALA A 363 -0.29 -4.28 17.79
N THR A 364 -0.77 -3.67 16.72
CA THR A 364 -0.03 -2.70 15.92
C THR A 364 -0.80 -1.38 15.90
N LEU A 365 -0.10 -0.30 16.20
CA LEU A 365 -0.62 1.07 16.14
C LEU A 365 0.09 1.80 15.00
N ILE A 366 -0.64 2.55 14.18
CA ILE A 366 -0.07 3.29 13.04
C ILE A 366 -0.70 4.67 12.97
N THR A 367 0.13 5.69 12.81
CA THR A 367 -0.30 7.09 12.65
C THR A 367 0.54 7.80 11.58
N PRO A 368 -0.04 8.71 10.79
CA PRO A 368 0.73 9.55 9.89
C PRO A 368 1.56 10.58 10.68
N ILE A 369 2.74 10.90 10.16
CA ILE A 369 3.66 11.88 10.75
C ILE A 369 4.04 12.92 9.70
N SER A 370 4.02 14.19 10.10
CA SER A 370 4.54 15.29 9.27
C SER A 370 6.03 15.12 9.00
N PRO A 371 6.51 15.27 7.75
CA PRO A 371 7.93 15.24 7.43
C PRO A 371 8.77 16.25 8.23
N CYS A 372 8.18 17.36 8.66
CA CYS A 372 8.84 18.35 9.50
C CYS A 372 9.29 17.79 10.86
N ASP A 373 8.53 16.83 11.43
CA ASP A 373 8.77 16.32 12.78
C ASP A 373 9.98 15.40 12.90
N TYR A 374 10.49 14.87 11.79
CA TYR A 374 11.70 14.04 11.76
C TYR A 374 12.79 14.60 10.82
N SER A 375 12.62 15.82 10.34
CA SER A 375 13.54 16.46 9.37
C SER A 375 14.98 16.57 9.88
N SER A 376 15.18 16.83 11.17
CA SER A 376 16.52 16.95 11.81
C SER A 376 17.33 15.64 11.73
N TRP A 377 16.70 14.49 11.57
CA TRP A 377 17.38 13.19 11.49
C TRP A 377 17.45 12.61 10.08
N THR A 378 17.03 13.35 9.04
CA THR A 378 17.00 12.82 7.65
C THR A 378 18.37 12.44 7.11
N ASN A 379 19.44 13.13 7.55
CA ASN A 379 20.82 12.84 7.13
C ASN A 379 21.53 11.83 8.03
N THR A 380 20.79 11.08 8.83
CA THR A 380 21.31 10.05 9.72
C THR A 380 20.99 8.65 9.21
N HIS A 381 21.70 7.64 9.72
CA HIS A 381 21.52 6.23 9.35
C HIS A 381 20.96 5.42 10.51
N ILE A 382 20.42 4.27 10.20
CA ILE A 382 19.89 3.30 11.17
C ILE A 382 20.94 3.01 12.26
N ASN A 383 20.52 2.96 13.52
CA ASN A 383 21.36 2.79 14.72
C ASN A 383 22.34 3.94 15.04
N HIS A 384 22.32 5.06 14.27
CA HIS A 384 23.21 6.21 14.46
C HIS A 384 22.46 7.54 14.44
N ARG A 385 21.22 7.59 15.01
CA ARG A 385 20.38 8.79 15.00
C ARG A 385 20.39 9.62 16.28
N GLY A 386 21.09 9.15 17.32
CA GLY A 386 21.23 9.85 18.60
C GLY A 386 20.10 9.57 19.61
N SER A 387 20.33 10.00 20.86
CA SER A 387 19.42 9.78 21.98
C SER A 387 18.13 10.59 21.88
N ASP A 388 18.19 11.78 21.29
CA ASP A 388 17.06 12.67 21.05
C ASP A 388 16.02 12.03 20.10
N TYR A 389 16.50 11.32 19.07
CA TYR A 389 15.63 10.53 18.18
C TYR A 389 14.92 9.39 18.93
N GLU A 390 15.63 8.67 19.79
CA GLU A 390 15.01 7.59 20.57
C GLU A 390 14.02 8.13 21.62
N MET A 391 14.32 9.29 22.23
CA MET A 391 13.38 9.99 23.12
C MET A 391 12.12 10.44 22.38
N TRP A 392 12.27 11.02 21.18
CA TRP A 392 11.13 11.39 20.32
C TRP A 392 10.27 10.17 19.99
N LYS A 393 10.87 9.06 19.54
CA LYS A 393 10.14 7.82 19.25
C LYS A 393 9.36 7.30 20.46
N LYS A 394 9.98 7.33 21.63
CA LYS A 394 9.33 6.92 22.88
C LYS A 394 8.15 7.82 23.23
N SER A 395 8.30 9.14 23.07
CA SER A 395 7.22 10.10 23.30
C SER A 395 6.02 9.83 22.38
N VAL A 396 6.26 9.69 21.06
CA VAL A 396 5.21 9.38 20.08
C VAL A 396 4.52 8.05 20.42
N ALA A 397 5.27 7.02 20.75
CA ALA A 397 4.70 5.71 21.12
C ALA A 397 3.80 5.82 22.36
N ASN A 398 4.21 6.56 23.38
CA ASN A 398 3.41 6.75 24.59
C ASN A 398 2.09 7.48 24.30
N ILE A 399 2.09 8.51 23.46
CA ILE A 399 0.88 9.21 23.01
C ILE A 399 -0.07 8.23 22.32
N MET A 400 0.45 7.45 21.35
CA MET A 400 -0.36 6.48 20.61
C MET A 400 -0.95 5.40 21.53
N ILE A 401 -0.18 4.84 22.46
CA ILE A 401 -0.64 3.82 23.41
C ILE A 401 -1.72 4.41 24.34
N SER A 402 -1.52 5.62 24.86
CA SER A 402 -2.50 6.30 25.72
C SER A 402 -3.84 6.52 25.00
N ARG A 403 -3.80 6.84 23.70
CA ARG A 403 -5.02 6.98 22.87
C ARG A 403 -5.70 5.63 22.63
N ALA A 404 -4.94 4.59 22.31
CA ALA A 404 -5.46 3.24 22.09
C ALA A 404 -6.06 2.64 23.38
N GLN A 405 -5.50 2.94 24.55
CA GLN A 405 -6.00 2.53 25.86
C GLN A 405 -7.44 3.01 26.12
N LYS A 406 -7.84 4.18 25.59
CA LYS A 406 -9.22 4.71 25.72
C LYS A 406 -10.24 3.83 24.99
N VAL A 407 -9.82 3.16 23.92
CA VAL A 407 -10.67 2.28 23.09
C VAL A 407 -10.57 0.82 23.54
N CYS A 408 -9.39 0.40 23.97
CA CYS A 408 -9.13 -0.95 24.45
C CYS A 408 -8.66 -0.93 25.90
N SER A 409 -9.61 -1.04 26.84
CA SER A 409 -9.32 -1.09 28.29
C SER A 409 -8.37 -2.24 28.61
N GLY A 410 -7.40 -1.98 29.48
CA GLY A 410 -6.39 -2.97 29.89
C GLY A 410 -5.23 -3.16 28.91
N LEU A 411 -5.22 -2.44 27.77
CA LEU A 411 -4.14 -2.58 26.78
C LEU A 411 -2.77 -2.28 27.38
N SER A 412 -2.63 -1.17 28.11
CA SER A 412 -1.35 -0.77 28.72
C SER A 412 -0.80 -1.81 29.69
N ASP A 413 -1.67 -2.44 30.50
CA ASP A 413 -1.29 -3.46 31.47
C ASP A 413 -0.92 -4.81 30.83
N ALA A 414 -1.44 -5.03 29.62
CA ALA A 414 -1.17 -6.22 28.82
C ALA A 414 0.15 -6.15 28.07
N ILE A 415 0.75 -4.98 27.88
CA ILE A 415 1.99 -4.81 27.08
C ILE A 415 3.16 -5.47 27.79
N THR A 416 3.91 -6.31 27.06
CA THR A 416 5.17 -6.89 27.54
C THR A 416 6.39 -6.29 26.86
N HIS A 417 6.29 -5.97 25.55
CA HIS A 417 7.36 -5.34 24.79
C HIS A 417 6.80 -4.33 23.78
N ILE A 418 7.58 -3.29 23.54
CA ILE A 418 7.26 -2.22 22.59
C ILE A 418 8.39 -2.11 21.57
N TYR A 419 8.04 -2.13 20.29
CA TYR A 419 8.95 -1.83 19.19
C TYR A 419 8.37 -0.69 18.35
N THR A 420 9.22 0.11 17.74
CA THR A 420 8.79 1.28 16.95
C THR A 420 9.50 1.34 15.62
N ALA A 421 8.77 1.78 14.58
CA ALA A 421 9.33 2.18 13.30
C ALA A 421 8.84 3.58 12.94
N SER A 422 9.76 4.45 12.53
CA SER A 422 9.45 5.80 12.05
C SER A 422 9.47 5.84 10.51
N PRO A 423 9.06 6.94 9.88
CA PRO A 423 9.25 7.13 8.44
C PRO A 423 10.71 6.91 7.99
N LEU A 424 11.69 7.27 8.81
CA LEU A 424 13.11 7.02 8.48
C LEU A 424 13.47 5.53 8.50
N THR A 425 12.80 4.72 9.29
CA THR A 425 12.95 3.26 9.25
C THR A 425 12.43 2.73 7.90
N PHE A 426 11.24 3.15 7.49
CA PHE A 426 10.68 2.76 6.18
C PHE A 426 11.57 3.24 5.03
N ARG A 427 12.06 4.49 5.07
CA ARG A 427 13.01 5.00 4.09
C ARG A 427 14.22 4.08 3.92
N ASP A 428 14.84 3.69 5.02
CA ASP A 428 16.06 2.90 4.98
C ASP A 428 15.85 1.46 4.49
N TYR A 429 14.65 0.90 4.69
CA TYR A 429 14.31 -0.46 4.24
C TYR A 429 13.69 -0.50 2.84
N THR A 430 12.90 0.49 2.45
CA THR A 430 12.16 0.49 1.16
C THR A 430 12.73 1.46 0.13
N PHE A 431 13.67 2.33 0.52
CA PHE A 431 14.24 3.40 -0.32
C PHE A 431 13.18 4.36 -0.89
N THR A 432 12.03 4.43 -0.25
CA THR A 432 11.02 5.44 -0.61
C THR A 432 11.47 6.80 -0.10
N PRO A 433 11.53 7.83 -0.95
CA PRO A 433 11.91 9.17 -0.52
C PRO A 433 11.10 9.64 0.70
N GLN A 434 11.79 10.22 1.69
CA GLN A 434 11.21 10.68 2.96
C GLN A 434 10.52 9.59 3.80
N GLY A 435 10.60 8.31 3.40
CA GLY A 435 9.86 7.22 4.05
C GLY A 435 8.36 7.31 3.86
N SER A 436 7.91 7.90 2.73
CA SER A 436 6.49 8.04 2.42
C SER A 436 5.79 6.68 2.35
N ALA A 437 4.59 6.61 2.92
CA ALA A 437 3.85 5.35 3.02
C ALA A 437 3.25 4.91 1.66
N TYR A 438 2.77 5.86 0.87
CA TYR A 438 2.04 5.59 -0.38
C TYR A 438 2.70 6.21 -1.63
N GLY A 439 3.97 6.65 -1.49
CA GLY A 439 4.72 7.25 -2.59
C GLY A 439 4.23 8.64 -2.96
N LEU A 440 4.08 8.92 -4.25
CA LEU A 440 3.70 10.23 -4.76
C LEU A 440 2.27 10.62 -4.41
N VAL A 441 2.07 11.86 -3.97
CA VAL A 441 0.74 12.46 -3.80
C VAL A 441 0.03 12.50 -5.15
N LYS A 442 -1.21 12.01 -5.18
CA LYS A 442 -2.09 12.06 -6.35
C LYS A 442 -3.07 13.23 -6.18
N ASN A 443 -2.77 14.36 -6.80
CA ASN A 443 -3.49 15.62 -6.60
C ASN A 443 -4.61 15.80 -7.62
N TYR A 444 -5.87 15.83 -7.16
CA TYR A 444 -7.04 16.02 -8.03
C TYR A 444 -7.07 17.37 -8.75
N GLN A 445 -6.50 18.41 -8.16
CA GLN A 445 -6.45 19.75 -8.75
C GLN A 445 -5.51 19.85 -9.96
N ASN A 446 -4.47 18.99 -9.96
CA ASN A 446 -3.51 18.90 -11.04
C ASN A 446 -3.05 17.44 -11.23
N PRO A 447 -3.89 16.56 -11.80
CA PRO A 447 -3.62 15.12 -11.84
C PRO A 447 -2.50 14.74 -12.82
N LEU A 448 -2.38 15.45 -13.95
CA LEU A 448 -1.44 15.10 -15.02
C LEU A 448 0.02 15.00 -14.59
N PRO A 449 0.61 15.95 -13.84
CA PRO A 449 1.99 15.83 -13.36
C PRO A 449 2.20 14.65 -12.42
N THR A 450 1.17 14.25 -11.67
CA THR A 450 1.24 13.15 -10.68
C THR A 450 0.88 11.78 -11.27
N THR A 451 0.41 11.74 -12.51
CA THR A 451 0.18 10.50 -13.26
C THR A 451 1.48 10.05 -13.90
N ILE A 452 1.98 8.91 -13.45
CA ILE A 452 3.21 8.31 -13.97
C ILE A 452 2.81 7.13 -14.87
N PRO A 453 3.12 7.17 -16.18
CA PRO A 453 2.79 6.06 -17.07
C PRO A 453 3.67 4.82 -16.78
N THR A 454 3.16 3.64 -17.13
CA THR A 454 3.95 2.39 -17.10
C THR A 454 5.10 2.41 -18.10
N GLN A 455 4.93 3.08 -19.23
CA GLN A 455 5.95 3.24 -20.26
C GLN A 455 6.82 4.47 -20.02
N THR A 456 8.12 4.36 -20.29
CA THR A 456 9.06 5.48 -20.21
C THR A 456 9.49 5.95 -21.60
N LYS A 457 10.40 6.94 -21.65
CA LYS A 457 11.06 7.36 -22.90
C LYS A 457 12.11 6.36 -23.37
N LEU A 458 12.57 5.47 -22.50
CA LEU A 458 13.42 4.34 -22.86
C LEU A 458 12.51 3.17 -23.23
N ARG A 459 12.55 2.73 -24.49
CA ARG A 459 11.54 1.83 -25.08
C ARG A 459 11.37 0.50 -24.33
N ASN A 460 12.43 0.01 -23.71
CA ASN A 460 12.45 -1.25 -22.98
C ASN A 460 12.53 -1.08 -21.45
N LEU A 461 12.32 0.14 -20.90
CA LEU A 461 12.21 0.40 -19.48
C LEU A 461 10.76 0.73 -19.13
N LEU A 462 10.14 -0.13 -18.32
CA LEU A 462 8.78 0.04 -17.82
C LEU A 462 8.80 0.33 -16.31
N LEU A 463 7.75 0.97 -15.81
CA LEU A 463 7.53 1.25 -14.39
C LEU A 463 6.33 0.46 -13.87
N THR A 464 6.39 0.05 -12.61
CA THR A 464 5.29 -0.59 -11.89
C THR A 464 5.23 -0.11 -10.44
N GLY A 465 4.21 -0.53 -9.69
CA GLY A 465 4.08 -0.25 -8.26
C GLY A 465 3.20 0.96 -7.94
N GLN A 466 3.15 1.31 -6.66
CA GLN A 466 2.18 2.27 -6.10
C GLN A 466 2.26 3.70 -6.65
N ASN A 467 3.39 4.09 -7.23
CA ASN A 467 3.58 5.44 -7.76
C ASN A 467 2.97 5.64 -9.15
N VAL A 468 2.66 4.56 -9.87
CA VAL A 468 2.21 4.58 -11.26
C VAL A 468 0.70 4.86 -11.32
N PHE A 469 -0.11 4.00 -10.71
CA PHE A 469 -1.57 4.09 -10.80
C PHE A 469 -2.20 4.33 -9.42
N VAL A 470 -2.62 3.29 -8.71
CA VAL A 470 -3.27 3.35 -7.39
C VAL A 470 -2.38 2.71 -6.33
N PRO A 471 -2.21 3.30 -5.14
CA PRO A 471 -1.52 2.66 -4.03
C PRO A 471 -2.36 1.53 -3.40
N GLY A 472 -1.75 0.79 -2.47
CA GLY A 472 -2.37 -0.36 -1.80
C GLY A 472 -2.27 -1.66 -2.59
N ALA A 473 -2.66 -2.78 -1.98
CA ALA A 473 -2.42 -4.11 -2.55
C ALA A 473 -3.08 -4.30 -3.92
N ILE A 474 -4.36 -3.96 -4.06
CA ILE A 474 -5.09 -4.07 -5.33
C ILE A 474 -4.49 -3.15 -6.39
N GLY A 475 -4.28 -1.88 -6.06
CA GLY A 475 -3.75 -0.90 -7.02
C GLY A 475 -2.38 -1.29 -7.56
N VAL A 476 -1.49 -1.78 -6.69
CA VAL A 476 -0.16 -2.26 -7.10
C VAL A 476 -0.25 -3.52 -7.96
N THR A 477 -1.14 -4.44 -7.63
CA THR A 477 -1.39 -5.67 -8.41
C THR A 477 -1.92 -5.34 -9.80
N MET A 478 -2.90 -4.43 -9.89
CA MET A 478 -3.42 -3.95 -11.18
C MET A 478 -2.35 -3.24 -12.00
N THR A 479 -1.56 -2.37 -11.37
CA THR A 479 -0.45 -1.69 -12.03
C THR A 479 0.55 -2.69 -12.62
N ALA A 480 0.84 -3.78 -11.91
CA ALA A 480 1.73 -4.83 -12.41
C ALA A 480 1.13 -5.53 -13.64
N ALA A 481 -0.17 -5.82 -13.64
CA ALA A 481 -0.86 -6.37 -14.80
C ALA A 481 -0.82 -5.39 -15.99
N MET A 482 -1.12 -4.09 -15.79
CA MET A 482 -1.00 -3.05 -16.82
C MET A 482 0.42 -2.95 -17.37
N THR A 483 1.44 -3.09 -16.51
CA THR A 483 2.85 -3.08 -16.93
C THR A 483 3.18 -4.28 -17.80
N CYS A 484 2.78 -5.48 -17.39
CA CYS A 484 2.99 -6.72 -18.16
C CYS A 484 2.20 -6.73 -19.47
N ALA A 485 1.02 -6.12 -19.51
CA ALA A 485 0.20 -5.98 -20.72
C ALA A 485 0.93 -5.25 -21.86
N ASN A 486 1.87 -4.34 -21.56
CA ASN A 486 2.72 -3.73 -22.59
C ASN A 486 3.67 -4.73 -23.28
N ILE A 487 3.90 -5.91 -22.70
CA ILE A 487 4.78 -6.94 -23.24
C ILE A 487 4.00 -8.07 -23.90
N ILE A 488 2.90 -8.51 -23.25
CA ILE A 488 2.17 -9.72 -23.68
C ILE A 488 0.76 -9.46 -24.22
N GLY A 489 0.29 -8.20 -24.20
CA GLY A 489 -1.03 -7.79 -24.66
C GLY A 489 -2.08 -7.79 -23.53
N GLU A 490 -2.95 -6.76 -23.54
CA GLU A 490 -3.93 -6.54 -22.48
C GLU A 490 -5.05 -7.59 -22.51
N GLU A 491 -5.68 -7.79 -23.65
CA GLU A 491 -6.79 -8.73 -23.80
C GLU A 491 -6.39 -10.17 -23.43
N TYR A 492 -5.21 -10.59 -23.89
CA TYR A 492 -4.66 -11.90 -23.58
C TYR A 492 -4.47 -12.09 -22.06
N LEU A 493 -3.79 -11.13 -21.41
CA LEU A 493 -3.51 -11.20 -19.97
C LEU A 493 -4.80 -11.14 -19.15
N ALA A 494 -5.72 -10.24 -19.50
CA ALA A 494 -6.99 -10.08 -18.81
C ALA A 494 -7.78 -11.38 -18.79
N LYS A 495 -7.95 -12.04 -19.95
CA LYS A 495 -8.64 -13.34 -20.06
C LYS A 495 -7.96 -14.44 -19.25
N LYS A 496 -6.61 -14.52 -19.30
CA LYS A 496 -5.83 -15.47 -18.50
C LYS A 496 -6.07 -15.30 -16.99
N ILE A 497 -6.15 -14.05 -16.52
CA ILE A 497 -6.44 -13.78 -15.12
C ILE A 497 -7.89 -14.14 -14.79
N ALA A 498 -8.84 -13.84 -15.66
CA ALA A 498 -10.25 -14.13 -15.45
C ALA A 498 -10.58 -15.64 -15.39
N GLU A 499 -9.79 -16.47 -16.10
CA GLU A 499 -9.98 -17.92 -16.21
C GLU A 499 -9.33 -18.71 -15.06
N ALA A 500 -8.55 -18.09 -14.17
CA ALA A 500 -7.76 -18.74 -13.14
C ALA A 500 -8.57 -19.17 -11.87
#